data_c3f5171d79bfb8477a394a990af8dc87
#
_entry.id   c3f5171d79bfb8477a394a990af8dc87
#
_cell.length_a   1.000
_cell.length_b   1.000
_cell.length_c   1.000
_cell.angle_alpha   90.00
_cell.angle_beta   90.00
_cell.angle_gamma   90.00
#
_symmetry.space_group_name_H-M   'P 1'
#
loop_
_entity.id
_entity.type
_entity.pdbx_description
1 polymer ?
#
loop_
_entity_poly.entity_id
_entity_poly.type
_entity_poly.pdbx_seq_one_letter_code
_entity_poly.pdbx_strand_id
1 'polypeptide(L)'
;MTMRRGPLPVVLFAAALHVSALSMPASEMKEGSTVATKGSGATVRWFQDTEQSLMDAIASGDKAAWVRVMDDACVVTTEEGQVLPKNQFLEELRPLPPGLKGGITVRELTVDERATFAVVRFLADEWETVFGQRLTTSYRVTDTFSRTGAAWTMIASHVAVVTRDPPAEAVAKDGWPGLTGTYQLLPDGWKFHVVLREGQLYGGRDPARLQPLIPLTPDAFVVSGRLGEWLFVAGADGKASHVVNFRKFEPLVWTRVGDP
;
A
#
# COMPACT_ATOMS: atom_id res chain seq x y z
N MET A 1 -20.41 -31.93 4.12
CA MET A 1 -19.08 -32.06 3.48
C MET A 1 -18.36 -30.72 3.69
N THR A 2 -17.65 -30.62 4.83
CA THR A 2 -17.04 -29.37 5.31
C THR A 2 -15.66 -29.27 4.66
N MET A 3 -15.51 -28.39 3.68
CA MET A 3 -14.21 -28.03 3.13
C MET A 3 -13.39 -27.30 4.20
N ARG A 4 -12.38 -27.96 4.74
CA ARG A 4 -11.30 -27.32 5.50
C ARG A 4 -10.52 -26.42 4.53
N ARG A 5 -10.65 -25.13 4.68
CA ARG A 5 -9.71 -24.17 4.06
C ARG A 5 -8.35 -24.39 4.73
N GLY A 6 -7.39 -24.92 3.99
CA GLY A 6 -6.00 -24.96 4.40
C GLY A 6 -5.46 -23.53 4.56
N PRO A 7 -4.45 -23.30 5.41
CA PRO A 7 -3.82 -22.00 5.51
C PRO A 7 -3.26 -21.60 4.14
N LEU A 8 -3.64 -20.44 3.66
CA LEU A 8 -2.97 -19.79 2.54
C LEU A 8 -1.53 -19.51 3.00
N PRO A 9 -0.52 -19.81 2.18
CA PRO A 9 0.84 -19.40 2.52
C PRO A 9 0.86 -17.88 2.68
N VAL A 10 1.63 -17.37 3.65
CA VAL A 10 2.11 -15.98 3.60
C VAL A 10 2.88 -15.90 2.29
N VAL A 11 2.20 -15.49 1.27
CA VAL A 11 2.85 -14.95 0.08
C VAL A 11 3.46 -13.66 0.57
N LEU A 12 4.73 -13.46 0.36
CA LEU A 12 5.43 -12.20 0.62
C LEU A 12 4.46 -11.08 0.38
N PHE A 13 4.17 -10.26 1.37
CA PHE A 13 3.38 -9.06 1.17
C PHE A 13 2.61 -8.98 -0.17
N ALA A 14 2.24 -10.09 -0.77
CA ALA A 14 1.52 -10.10 -2.02
C ALA A 14 0.08 -9.69 -1.75
N ALA A 15 -0.12 -8.37 -1.71
CA ALA A 15 -1.41 -7.76 -1.60
C ALA A 15 -2.32 -8.20 -2.75
N ALA A 16 -3.30 -9.02 -2.44
CA ALA A 16 -4.52 -8.99 -3.22
C ALA A 16 -5.25 -7.70 -2.84
N LEU A 17 -5.09 -6.67 -3.69
CA LEU A 17 -5.92 -5.48 -3.84
C LEU A 17 -7.15 -5.41 -2.95
N HIS A 18 -7.15 -4.52 -1.97
CA HIS A 18 -8.28 -3.63 -1.64
C HIS A 18 -7.89 -2.72 -0.48
N VAL A 19 -7.47 -1.52 -0.78
CA VAL A 19 -7.12 -0.52 0.23
C VAL A 19 -8.04 0.67 0.14
N SER A 20 -8.46 1.14 1.31
CA SER A 20 -9.13 2.43 1.43
C SER A 20 -8.45 3.29 2.47
N ALA A 21 -8.06 4.48 2.10
CA ALA A 21 -7.52 5.46 3.04
C ALA A 21 -8.12 6.86 2.89
N LEU A 22 -8.09 7.54 4.01
CA LEU A 22 -8.41 8.96 4.16
C LEU A 22 -7.23 9.81 3.68
N SER A 23 -7.50 10.76 2.81
CA SER A 23 -6.50 11.68 2.27
C SER A 23 -6.22 12.84 3.21
N MET A 24 -4.94 13.06 3.49
CA MET A 24 -4.42 14.37 3.86
C MET A 24 -3.92 15.10 2.59
N PRO A 25 -3.96 16.44 2.53
CA PRO A 25 -3.49 17.18 1.36
C PRO A 25 -1.99 16.96 1.18
N ALA A 26 -1.58 16.70 -0.07
CA ALA A 26 -0.19 16.72 -0.46
C ALA A 26 0.30 18.17 -0.35
N SER A 27 0.94 18.51 0.78
CA SER A 27 1.84 19.65 0.83
C SER A 27 3.13 19.22 0.16
N GLU A 28 3.65 20.08 -0.70
CA GLU A 28 4.95 19.93 -1.35
C GLU A 28 5.98 19.39 -0.35
N MET A 29 6.38 18.15 -0.52
CA MET A 29 7.56 17.64 0.16
C MET A 29 8.78 18.21 -0.55
N LYS A 30 9.31 19.30 0.01
CA LYS A 30 10.69 19.69 -0.28
C LYS A 30 11.57 18.48 0.01
N GLU A 31 12.29 18.02 -1.01
CA GLU A 31 13.45 17.17 -0.83
C GLU A 31 14.37 17.81 0.23
N GLY A 32 14.69 17.06 1.26
CA GLY A 32 15.70 17.46 2.23
C GLY A 32 15.24 17.69 3.66
N SER A 33 14.30 16.92 4.21
CA SER A 33 14.17 16.82 5.66
C SER A 33 14.93 15.61 6.18
N THR A 34 16.18 15.81 6.53
CA THR A 34 16.95 14.86 7.36
C THR A 34 16.27 14.83 8.73
N VAL A 35 15.38 13.85 8.95
CA VAL A 35 14.85 13.59 10.31
C VAL A 35 16.05 13.23 11.19
N ALA A 36 16.29 14.04 12.21
CA ALA A 36 17.40 13.84 13.12
C ALA A 36 17.29 12.46 13.78
N THR A 37 18.20 11.55 13.43
CA THR A 37 18.38 10.26 14.07
C THR A 37 18.85 10.51 15.50
N LYS A 38 18.06 10.11 16.51
CA LYS A 38 18.42 10.24 17.93
C LYS A 38 19.28 9.08 18.44
N GLY A 39 19.60 8.09 17.60
CA GLY A 39 20.51 6.99 17.91
C GLY A 39 21.96 7.33 17.63
N SER A 40 22.91 6.63 18.29
CA SER A 40 24.32 6.72 17.92
C SER A 40 24.52 6.21 16.49
N GLY A 41 25.55 6.72 15.77
CA GLY A 41 25.80 6.26 14.39
C GLY A 41 26.06 4.75 14.27
N ALA A 42 26.62 4.13 15.33
CA ALA A 42 26.83 2.68 15.39
C ALA A 42 25.50 1.92 15.57
N THR A 43 24.61 2.40 16.44
CA THR A 43 23.28 1.83 16.66
C THR A 43 22.41 1.90 15.40
N VAL A 44 22.40 3.06 14.73
CA VAL A 44 21.64 3.23 13.48
C VAL A 44 22.12 2.26 12.40
N ARG A 45 23.43 2.09 12.25
CA ARG A 45 24.00 1.15 11.29
C ARG A 45 23.62 -0.29 11.62
N TRP A 46 23.69 -0.67 12.89
CA TRP A 46 23.28 -2.00 13.32
C TRP A 46 21.81 -2.29 12.95
N PHE A 47 20.90 -1.35 13.21
CA PHE A 47 19.50 -1.50 12.79
C PHE A 47 19.34 -1.53 11.27
N GLN A 48 20.07 -0.68 10.53
CA GLN A 48 20.03 -0.70 9.07
C GLN A 48 20.42 -2.07 8.50
N ASP A 49 21.51 -2.64 9.00
CA ASP A 49 22.02 -3.94 8.55
C ASP A 49 21.09 -5.08 9.00
N THR A 50 20.53 -4.98 10.21
CA THR A 50 19.59 -5.97 10.74
C THR A 50 18.30 -5.99 9.94
N GLU A 51 17.64 -4.83 9.75
CA GLU A 51 16.40 -4.75 9.02
C GLU A 51 16.56 -5.18 7.55
N GLN A 52 17.63 -4.79 6.88
CA GLN A 52 17.90 -5.27 5.53
C GLN A 52 18.08 -6.78 5.50
N SER A 53 18.82 -7.36 6.46
CA SER A 53 18.99 -8.82 6.56
C SER A 53 17.67 -9.56 6.79
N LEU A 54 16.75 -8.99 7.59
CA LEU A 54 15.42 -9.55 7.79
C LEU A 54 14.57 -9.48 6.51
N MET A 55 14.63 -8.35 5.79
CA MET A 55 13.94 -8.20 4.50
C MET A 55 14.49 -9.15 3.43
N ASP A 56 15.80 -9.33 3.36
CA ASP A 56 16.44 -10.30 2.44
C ASP A 56 16.04 -11.75 2.76
N ALA A 57 15.82 -12.05 4.03
CA ALA A 57 15.41 -13.38 4.52
C ALA A 57 13.98 -13.76 4.12
N ILE A 58 13.13 -12.78 3.80
CA ILE A 58 11.73 -13.03 3.42
C ILE A 58 11.66 -13.85 2.13
N ALA A 59 12.29 -13.39 1.06
CA ALA A 59 12.23 -14.06 -0.25
C ALA A 59 12.77 -15.48 -0.24
N SER A 60 13.77 -15.74 0.59
CA SER A 60 14.39 -17.06 0.77
C SER A 60 13.68 -17.93 1.79
N GLY A 61 12.77 -17.38 2.61
CA GLY A 61 12.16 -18.07 3.73
C GLY A 61 13.15 -18.44 4.83
N ASP A 62 14.23 -17.64 5.02
CA ASP A 62 15.24 -17.88 6.06
C ASP A 62 14.71 -17.55 7.46
N LYS A 63 14.07 -18.53 8.06
CA LYS A 63 13.56 -18.44 9.44
C LYS A 63 14.65 -18.18 10.47
N ALA A 64 15.89 -18.63 10.23
CA ALA A 64 16.96 -18.51 11.19
C ALA A 64 17.39 -17.03 11.37
N ALA A 65 17.30 -16.21 10.33
CA ALA A 65 17.54 -14.78 10.44
C ALA A 65 16.56 -14.12 11.44
N TRP A 66 15.28 -14.43 11.31
CA TRP A 66 14.21 -13.91 12.16
C TRP A 66 14.29 -14.44 13.59
N VAL A 67 14.55 -15.75 13.77
CA VAL A 67 14.67 -16.36 15.11
C VAL A 67 15.76 -15.69 15.96
N ARG A 68 16.87 -15.26 15.33
CA ARG A 68 17.98 -14.59 16.04
C ARG A 68 17.61 -13.22 16.59
N VAL A 69 16.61 -12.57 16.00
CA VAL A 69 16.27 -11.17 16.31
C VAL A 69 14.98 -11.07 17.12
N MET A 70 14.02 -11.97 16.89
CA MET A 70 12.70 -11.92 17.53
C MET A 70 12.73 -12.47 18.95
N ASP A 71 12.13 -11.72 19.88
CA ASP A 71 11.76 -12.22 21.22
C ASP A 71 10.73 -13.35 21.09
N ASP A 72 10.65 -14.24 22.08
CA ASP A 72 9.67 -15.33 22.08
C ASP A 72 8.22 -14.83 22.17
N ALA A 73 8.03 -13.66 22.79
CA ALA A 73 6.72 -12.99 22.88
C ALA A 73 6.48 -11.99 21.74
N CYS A 74 7.34 -11.96 20.71
CA CYS A 74 7.19 -11.03 19.59
C CYS A 74 5.89 -11.25 18.85
N VAL A 75 5.26 -10.14 18.47
CA VAL A 75 4.02 -10.10 17.68
C VAL A 75 4.24 -9.30 16.40
N VAL A 76 3.84 -9.86 15.27
CA VAL A 76 3.88 -9.21 13.96
C VAL A 76 2.46 -8.87 13.51
N THR A 77 2.21 -7.61 13.19
CA THR A 77 0.97 -7.20 12.50
C THR A 77 1.29 -7.02 11.02
N THR A 78 0.68 -7.84 10.19
CA THR A 78 0.87 -7.83 8.73
C THR A 78 0.16 -6.65 8.08
N GLU A 79 0.42 -6.41 6.79
CA GLU A 79 -0.26 -5.36 6.02
C GLU A 79 -1.77 -5.60 5.85
N GLU A 80 -2.23 -6.85 5.95
CA GLU A 80 -3.66 -7.21 5.97
C GLU A 80 -4.29 -7.03 7.36
N GLY A 81 -3.49 -6.63 8.37
CA GLY A 81 -3.95 -6.44 9.74
C GLY A 81 -4.08 -7.74 10.55
N GLN A 82 -3.50 -8.85 10.10
CA GLN A 82 -3.40 -10.06 10.89
C GLN A 82 -2.39 -9.88 12.01
N VAL A 83 -2.68 -10.41 13.18
CA VAL A 83 -1.79 -10.35 14.34
C VAL A 83 -1.23 -11.75 14.59
N LEU A 84 0.03 -11.93 14.27
CA LEU A 84 0.71 -13.24 14.32
C LEU A 84 1.74 -13.27 15.46
N PRO A 85 1.61 -14.22 16.41
CA PRO A 85 2.70 -14.55 17.32
C PRO A 85 3.91 -15.09 16.53
N LYS A 86 5.12 -14.97 17.10
CA LYS A 86 6.39 -15.41 16.49
C LYS A 86 6.31 -16.78 15.83
N ASN A 87 5.74 -17.77 16.52
CA ASN A 87 5.67 -19.14 16.01
C ASN A 87 4.82 -19.22 14.72
N GLN A 88 3.67 -18.55 14.68
CA GLN A 88 2.81 -18.53 13.48
C GLN A 88 3.49 -17.78 12.34
N PHE A 89 4.07 -16.60 12.60
CA PHE A 89 4.83 -15.87 11.59
C PHE A 89 5.94 -16.74 10.98
N LEU A 90 6.71 -17.44 11.82
CA LEU A 90 7.78 -18.33 11.35
C LEU A 90 7.25 -19.58 10.61
N GLU A 91 6.07 -20.09 10.95
CA GLU A 91 5.44 -21.18 10.20
C GLU A 91 5.05 -20.76 8.80
N GLU A 92 4.57 -19.55 8.66
CA GLU A 92 4.12 -18.97 7.39
C GLU A 92 5.28 -18.50 6.52
N LEU A 93 6.42 -18.12 7.10
CA LEU A 93 7.61 -17.71 6.35
C LEU A 93 8.19 -18.88 5.55
N ARG A 94 8.06 -18.80 4.23
CA ARG A 94 8.47 -19.84 3.28
C ARG A 94 9.18 -19.23 2.07
N PRO A 95 10.07 -19.96 1.42
CA PRO A 95 10.66 -19.52 0.16
C PRO A 95 9.57 -19.20 -0.87
N LEU A 96 9.84 -18.23 -1.74
CA LEU A 96 8.98 -17.95 -2.88
C LEU A 96 8.77 -19.19 -3.74
N PRO A 97 7.53 -19.50 -4.11
CA PRO A 97 7.25 -20.64 -4.97
C PRO A 97 7.80 -20.43 -6.38
N PRO A 98 7.97 -21.53 -7.18
CA PRO A 98 8.37 -21.43 -8.57
C PRO A 98 7.47 -20.49 -9.37
N GLY A 99 8.05 -19.63 -10.18
CA GLY A 99 7.33 -18.60 -10.97
C GLY A 99 7.29 -17.24 -10.31
N LEU A 100 7.62 -17.14 -9.02
CA LEU A 100 7.76 -15.89 -8.30
C LEU A 100 9.23 -15.56 -8.04
N LYS A 101 9.56 -14.28 -8.12
CA LYS A 101 10.84 -13.69 -7.68
C LYS A 101 10.52 -12.36 -7.03
N GLY A 102 11.27 -12.00 -6.00
CA GLY A 102 11.06 -10.74 -5.32
C GLY A 102 12.24 -10.35 -4.45
N GLY A 103 12.19 -9.13 -3.97
CA GLY A 103 13.16 -8.60 -3.02
C GLY A 103 12.65 -7.29 -2.42
N ILE A 104 13.14 -6.98 -1.23
CA ILE A 104 12.74 -5.80 -0.47
C ILE A 104 13.97 -4.99 -0.14
N THR A 105 13.91 -3.68 -0.38
CA THR A 105 14.98 -2.74 -0.05
C THR A 105 14.54 -1.81 1.07
N VAL A 106 15.30 -1.77 2.15
CA VAL A 106 15.09 -0.86 3.29
C VAL A 106 15.58 0.54 2.92
N ARG A 107 14.70 1.55 3.07
CA ARG A 107 15.02 2.96 2.84
C ARG A 107 14.48 3.85 3.96
N GLU A 108 14.99 5.06 4.06
CA GLU A 108 14.52 6.11 4.98
C GLU A 108 14.45 5.61 6.45
N LEU A 109 15.41 4.78 6.87
CA LEU A 109 15.41 4.24 8.22
C LEU A 109 15.70 5.32 9.25
N THR A 110 14.87 5.34 10.29
CA THR A 110 15.01 6.21 11.46
C THR A 110 14.96 5.41 12.75
N VAL A 111 15.75 5.78 13.75
CA VAL A 111 15.81 5.12 15.04
C VAL A 111 15.54 6.12 16.15
N ASP A 112 14.51 5.84 16.96
CA ASP A 112 14.27 6.54 18.23
C ASP A 112 14.74 5.64 19.37
N GLU A 113 16.02 5.78 19.74
CA GLU A 113 16.69 4.98 20.79
C GLU A 113 16.39 5.54 22.17
N ARG A 114 16.04 4.66 23.09
CA ARG A 114 15.88 4.90 24.52
C ARG A 114 16.80 3.96 25.32
N ALA A 115 16.83 4.14 26.63
CA ALA A 115 17.70 3.33 27.49
C ALA A 115 17.41 1.82 27.39
N THR A 116 16.13 1.44 27.29
CA THR A 116 15.66 0.04 27.34
C THR A 116 14.93 -0.42 26.10
N PHE A 117 14.62 0.46 25.15
CA PHE A 117 13.94 0.13 23.90
C PHE A 117 14.35 1.05 22.77
N ALA A 118 14.08 0.62 21.54
CA ALA A 118 14.19 1.44 20.35
C ALA A 118 12.95 1.25 19.47
N VAL A 119 12.51 2.32 18.81
CA VAL A 119 11.51 2.28 17.74
C VAL A 119 12.22 2.58 16.44
N VAL A 120 12.19 1.61 15.54
CA VAL A 120 12.79 1.68 14.21
C VAL A 120 11.67 1.84 13.18
N ARG A 121 11.78 2.83 12.31
CA ARG A 121 10.81 3.05 11.23
C ARG A 121 11.55 3.16 9.91
N PHE A 122 11.02 2.50 8.90
CA PHE A 122 11.61 2.54 7.56
C PHE A 122 10.56 2.38 6.45
N LEU A 123 10.97 2.67 5.22
CA LEU A 123 10.27 2.23 4.02
C LEU A 123 10.86 0.89 3.58
N ALA A 124 10.00 -0.08 3.34
CA ALA A 124 10.32 -1.33 2.68
C ALA A 124 9.78 -1.24 1.25
N ASP A 125 10.66 -1.03 0.27
CA ASP A 125 10.28 -1.02 -1.14
C ASP A 125 10.45 -2.43 -1.70
N GLU A 126 9.33 -3.03 -2.04
CA GLU A 126 9.24 -4.37 -2.59
C GLU A 126 9.12 -4.32 -4.12
N TRP A 127 9.77 -5.24 -4.76
CA TRP A 127 9.52 -5.61 -6.15
C TRP A 127 9.28 -7.10 -6.25
N GLU A 128 8.34 -7.47 -7.07
CA GLU A 128 8.04 -8.86 -7.39
C GLU A 128 7.92 -9.08 -8.88
N THR A 129 8.17 -10.31 -9.30
CA THR A 129 7.81 -10.82 -10.62
C THR A 129 6.96 -12.06 -10.43
N VAL A 130 5.69 -11.96 -10.83
CA VAL A 130 4.70 -13.04 -10.71
C VAL A 130 4.44 -13.58 -12.12
N PHE A 131 4.97 -14.76 -12.42
CA PHE A 131 4.91 -15.39 -13.75
C PHE A 131 5.27 -14.44 -14.91
N GLY A 132 6.30 -13.60 -14.69
CA GLY A 132 6.78 -12.61 -15.67
C GLY A 132 6.15 -11.21 -15.56
N GLN A 133 5.08 -11.04 -14.82
CA GLN A 133 4.46 -9.74 -14.56
C GLN A 133 5.14 -9.06 -13.36
N ARG A 134 5.50 -7.79 -13.51
CA ARG A 134 6.18 -7.02 -12.45
C ARG A 134 5.17 -6.29 -11.58
N LEU A 135 5.33 -6.43 -10.27
CA LEU A 135 4.65 -5.66 -9.23
C LEU A 135 5.67 -4.86 -8.42
N THR A 136 5.27 -3.72 -7.90
CA THR A 136 6.04 -2.96 -6.92
C THR A 136 5.11 -2.40 -5.85
N THR A 137 5.51 -2.53 -4.60
CA THR A 137 4.76 -2.02 -3.45
C THR A 137 5.73 -1.34 -2.49
N SER A 138 5.26 -0.39 -1.71
CA SER A 138 6.03 0.19 -0.62
C SER A 138 5.25 0.07 0.67
N TYR A 139 5.97 -0.27 1.73
CA TYR A 139 5.40 -0.41 3.06
C TYR A 139 6.08 0.56 4.02
N ARG A 140 5.33 1.07 4.99
CA ARG A 140 5.87 1.71 6.17
C ARG A 140 5.91 0.66 7.27
N VAL A 141 7.12 0.33 7.70
CA VAL A 141 7.35 -0.62 8.79
C VAL A 141 7.70 0.15 10.07
N THR A 142 7.19 -0.33 11.18
CA THR A 142 7.55 0.16 12.53
C THR A 142 7.85 -1.03 13.41
N ASP A 143 9.13 -1.19 13.74
CA ASP A 143 9.61 -2.26 14.59
C ASP A 143 10.02 -1.71 15.96
N THR A 144 9.69 -2.45 16.99
CA THR A 144 10.03 -2.11 18.36
C THR A 144 10.98 -3.17 18.92
N PHE A 145 12.09 -2.70 19.44
CA PHE A 145 13.10 -3.54 20.05
C PHE A 145 13.22 -3.24 21.54
N SER A 146 13.34 -4.28 22.35
CA SER A 146 13.78 -4.20 23.74
C SER A 146 15.30 -4.37 23.83
N ARG A 147 15.89 -3.84 24.89
CA ARG A 147 17.33 -3.95 25.15
C ARG A 147 17.59 -4.69 26.44
N THR A 148 18.35 -5.78 26.36
CA THR A 148 18.85 -6.52 27.51
C THR A 148 20.38 -6.53 27.47
N GLY A 149 21.02 -5.79 28.38
CA GLY A 149 22.45 -5.55 28.31
C GLY A 149 22.87 -4.81 27.05
N ALA A 150 23.66 -5.47 26.19
CA ALA A 150 24.08 -4.92 24.89
C ALA A 150 23.23 -5.44 23.72
N ALA A 151 22.34 -6.41 23.95
CA ALA A 151 21.57 -7.05 22.89
C ALA A 151 20.21 -6.37 22.65
N TRP A 152 19.86 -6.22 21.40
CA TRP A 152 18.54 -5.79 20.93
C TRP A 152 17.73 -6.99 20.46
N THR A 153 16.46 -7.06 20.88
CA THR A 153 15.53 -8.13 20.52
C THR A 153 14.21 -7.51 20.10
N MET A 154 13.71 -7.86 18.93
CA MET A 154 12.43 -7.36 18.39
C MET A 154 11.27 -7.91 19.21
N ILE A 155 10.42 -7.04 19.72
CA ILE A 155 9.24 -7.40 20.52
C ILE A 155 7.93 -7.16 19.77
N ALA A 156 7.94 -6.31 18.76
CA ALA A 156 6.79 -6.07 17.90
C ALA A 156 7.23 -5.57 16.53
N SER A 157 6.47 -5.96 15.50
CA SER A 157 6.54 -5.42 14.15
C SER A 157 5.16 -5.03 13.66
N HIS A 158 5.05 -3.92 12.95
CA HIS A 158 3.82 -3.47 12.32
C HIS A 158 4.10 -2.96 10.92
N VAL A 159 3.38 -3.51 9.96
CA VAL A 159 3.50 -3.21 8.53
C VAL A 159 2.24 -2.51 8.04
N ALA A 160 2.40 -1.48 7.23
CA ALA A 160 1.29 -0.76 6.60
C ALA A 160 1.65 -0.43 5.15
N VAL A 161 0.73 -0.69 4.23
CA VAL A 161 0.92 -0.31 2.82
C VAL A 161 1.01 1.21 2.69
N VAL A 162 2.01 1.69 1.95
CA VAL A 162 2.12 3.11 1.57
C VAL A 162 1.41 3.30 0.25
N THR A 163 0.32 4.03 0.28
CA THR A 163 -0.40 4.37 -0.94
C THR A 163 0.36 5.40 -1.74
N ARG A 164 0.62 5.06 -2.99
CA ARG A 164 1.18 5.97 -4.00
C ARG A 164 0.28 5.98 -5.22
N ASP A 165 0.33 7.08 -5.97
CA ASP A 165 -0.29 7.11 -7.28
C ASP A 165 0.33 6.02 -8.17
N PRO A 166 -0.48 5.18 -8.83
CA PRO A 166 0.06 4.19 -9.76
C PRO A 166 0.73 4.90 -10.95
N PRO A 167 1.67 4.25 -11.64
CA PRO A 167 2.14 4.75 -12.93
C PRO A 167 0.95 4.88 -13.89
N ALA A 168 0.89 5.99 -14.61
CA ALA A 168 -0.16 6.18 -15.60
C ALA A 168 0.03 5.20 -16.77
N GLU A 169 -0.99 4.37 -17.01
CA GLU A 169 -0.99 3.43 -18.13
C GLU A 169 -1.33 4.16 -19.44
N ALA A 170 -0.69 3.71 -20.51
CA ALA A 170 -1.02 4.17 -21.86
C ALA A 170 -2.31 3.48 -22.33
N VAL A 171 -3.45 4.17 -22.19
CA VAL A 171 -4.76 3.63 -22.53
C VAL A 171 -5.39 4.38 -23.71
N ALA A 172 -6.32 3.72 -24.40
CA ALA A 172 -7.17 4.36 -25.42
C ALA A 172 -8.07 5.42 -24.76
N LYS A 173 -8.12 6.62 -25.34
CA LYS A 173 -8.83 7.79 -24.78
C LYS A 173 -10.10 8.16 -25.53
N ASP A 174 -10.44 7.44 -26.60
CA ASP A 174 -11.56 7.78 -27.51
C ASP A 174 -12.91 7.81 -26.76
N GLY A 175 -13.09 6.97 -25.75
CA GLY A 175 -14.30 6.93 -24.90
C GLY A 175 -14.36 8.00 -23.81
N TRP A 176 -13.29 8.72 -23.53
CA TRP A 176 -13.22 9.64 -22.39
C TRP A 176 -14.20 10.81 -22.40
N PRO A 177 -14.59 11.38 -23.56
CA PRO A 177 -15.66 12.37 -23.60
C PRO A 177 -16.97 11.84 -22.99
N GLY A 178 -17.28 10.55 -23.17
CA GLY A 178 -18.45 9.91 -22.60
C GLY A 178 -18.40 9.73 -21.07
N LEU A 179 -17.22 9.83 -20.46
CA LEU A 179 -17.03 9.72 -19.01
C LEU A 179 -17.23 11.05 -18.27
N THR A 180 -17.23 12.19 -19.00
CA THR A 180 -17.43 13.50 -18.39
C THR A 180 -18.86 13.65 -17.88
N GLY A 181 -19.05 14.35 -16.76
CA GLY A 181 -20.38 14.55 -16.20
C GLY A 181 -20.36 14.86 -14.71
N THR A 182 -21.56 15.04 -14.19
CA THR A 182 -21.81 15.15 -12.74
C THR A 182 -22.46 13.87 -12.25
N TYR A 183 -21.85 13.22 -11.28
CA TYR A 183 -22.30 11.99 -10.65
C TYR A 183 -22.66 12.26 -9.19
N GLN A 184 -23.73 11.64 -8.69
CA GLN A 184 -24.21 11.87 -7.33
C GLN A 184 -24.51 10.58 -6.59
N LEU A 185 -24.19 10.56 -5.31
CA LEU A 185 -24.71 9.54 -4.39
C LEU A 185 -26.17 9.84 -4.12
N LEU A 186 -27.05 9.02 -4.66
CA LEU A 186 -28.51 9.25 -4.49
C LEU A 186 -28.97 8.87 -3.08
N PRO A 187 -30.09 9.49 -2.58
CA PRO A 187 -30.89 10.51 -3.29
C PRO A 187 -30.30 11.92 -3.27
N ASP A 188 -29.68 12.37 -2.16
CA ASP A 188 -29.27 13.77 -1.97
C ASP A 188 -27.81 13.89 -1.50
N GLY A 189 -27.00 12.89 -1.83
CA GLY A 189 -25.61 12.82 -1.38
C GLY A 189 -24.67 13.73 -2.18
N TRP A 190 -23.39 13.56 -1.90
CA TRP A 190 -22.31 14.33 -2.53
C TRP A 190 -22.32 14.20 -4.05
N LYS A 191 -21.83 15.23 -4.73
CA LYS A 191 -21.58 15.22 -6.16
C LYS A 191 -20.09 15.00 -6.43
N PHE A 192 -19.81 14.36 -7.55
CA PHE A 192 -18.48 14.16 -8.12
C PHE A 192 -18.50 14.62 -9.57
N HIS A 193 -17.69 15.61 -9.88
CA HIS A 193 -17.61 16.23 -11.20
C HIS A 193 -16.44 15.62 -11.97
N VAL A 194 -16.65 15.28 -13.24
CA VAL A 194 -15.62 14.75 -14.14
C VAL A 194 -15.58 15.61 -15.38
N VAL A 195 -14.41 16.16 -15.67
CA VAL A 195 -14.18 17.01 -16.86
C VAL A 195 -12.97 16.53 -17.64
N LEU A 196 -13.00 16.75 -18.95
CA LEU A 196 -11.88 16.49 -19.85
C LEU A 196 -11.23 17.83 -20.21
N ARG A 197 -9.93 17.96 -19.95
CA ARG A 197 -9.11 19.15 -20.25
C ARG A 197 -7.82 18.69 -20.91
N GLU A 198 -7.50 19.20 -22.09
CA GLU A 198 -6.24 18.91 -22.81
C GLU A 198 -5.91 17.41 -22.93
N GLY A 199 -6.95 16.56 -23.14
CA GLY A 199 -6.80 15.12 -23.27
C GLY A 199 -6.53 14.37 -21.95
N GLN A 200 -6.77 15.03 -20.80
CA GLN A 200 -6.67 14.45 -19.45
C GLN A 200 -7.98 14.62 -18.72
N LEU A 201 -8.44 13.54 -18.07
CA LEU A 201 -9.61 13.58 -17.19
C LEU A 201 -9.22 14.09 -15.80
N TYR A 202 -10.10 14.92 -15.25
CA TYR A 202 -10.01 15.45 -13.89
C TYR A 202 -11.30 15.16 -13.15
N GLY A 203 -11.21 14.79 -11.88
CA GLY A 203 -12.37 14.49 -11.05
C GLY A 203 -12.27 15.02 -9.63
N GLY A 204 -13.41 15.33 -9.03
CA GLY A 204 -13.46 15.81 -7.66
C GLY A 204 -14.84 16.25 -7.22
N ARG A 205 -15.02 16.44 -5.90
CA ARG A 205 -16.28 16.93 -5.34
C ARG A 205 -16.44 18.46 -5.43
N ASP A 206 -15.33 19.18 -5.47
CA ASP A 206 -15.31 20.64 -5.64
C ASP A 206 -14.87 20.93 -7.08
N PRO A 207 -15.74 21.53 -7.93
CA PRO A 207 -15.39 21.86 -9.32
C PRO A 207 -14.20 22.80 -9.47
N ALA A 208 -13.89 23.57 -8.41
CA ALA A 208 -12.74 24.48 -8.41
C ALA A 208 -11.41 23.77 -8.06
N ARG A 209 -11.48 22.53 -7.56
CA ARG A 209 -10.31 21.77 -7.04
C ARG A 209 -10.29 20.32 -7.53
N LEU A 210 -10.46 20.15 -8.84
CA LEU A 210 -10.43 18.83 -9.45
C LEU A 210 -8.97 18.31 -9.48
N GLN A 211 -8.83 16.99 -9.27
CA GLN A 211 -7.56 16.28 -9.32
C GLN A 211 -7.48 15.45 -10.61
N PRO A 212 -6.29 15.18 -11.13
CA PRO A 212 -6.12 14.27 -12.25
C PRO A 212 -6.70 12.89 -11.94
N LEU A 213 -7.37 12.30 -12.91
CA LEU A 213 -7.74 10.89 -12.91
C LEU A 213 -6.63 10.11 -13.60
N ILE A 214 -5.92 9.27 -12.85
CA ILE A 214 -4.83 8.44 -13.36
C ILE A 214 -5.45 7.17 -13.93
N PRO A 215 -5.32 6.88 -15.22
CA PRO A 215 -5.94 5.71 -15.83
C PRO A 215 -5.21 4.42 -15.42
N LEU A 216 -6.00 3.40 -15.08
CA LEU A 216 -5.60 2.00 -14.94
C LEU A 216 -6.02 1.20 -16.18
N THR A 217 -7.23 1.50 -16.68
CA THR A 217 -7.81 1.00 -17.92
C THR A 217 -8.53 2.17 -18.62
N PRO A 218 -9.09 2.01 -19.82
CA PRO A 218 -9.85 3.08 -20.48
C PRO A 218 -11.04 3.64 -19.68
N ASP A 219 -11.57 2.85 -18.73
CA ASP A 219 -12.77 3.13 -17.94
C ASP A 219 -12.55 3.07 -16.42
N ALA A 220 -11.36 2.66 -15.96
CA ALA A 220 -11.01 2.60 -14.54
C ALA A 220 -9.86 3.55 -14.21
N PHE A 221 -10.00 4.28 -13.12
CA PHE A 221 -9.08 5.35 -12.73
C PHE A 221 -8.84 5.37 -11.22
N VAL A 222 -7.72 5.98 -10.83
CA VAL A 222 -7.46 6.47 -9.47
C VAL A 222 -7.49 7.99 -9.48
N VAL A 223 -8.10 8.60 -8.48
CA VAL A 223 -7.98 10.06 -8.28
C VAL A 223 -6.63 10.32 -7.61
N SER A 224 -5.78 11.13 -8.25
CA SER A 224 -4.42 11.43 -7.73
C SER A 224 -4.45 11.85 -6.25
N GLY A 225 -3.56 11.26 -5.47
CA GLY A 225 -3.45 11.46 -4.02
C GLY A 225 -4.60 10.86 -3.21
N ARG A 226 -5.42 9.99 -3.78
CA ARG A 226 -6.54 9.33 -3.10
C ARG A 226 -6.54 7.83 -3.34
N LEU A 227 -7.07 7.10 -2.37
CA LEU A 227 -7.29 5.67 -2.50
C LEU A 227 -8.64 5.35 -3.10
N GLY A 228 -8.68 4.19 -3.74
CA GLY A 228 -9.87 3.59 -4.32
C GLY A 228 -10.00 3.85 -5.81
N GLU A 229 -10.32 2.80 -6.51
CA GLU A 229 -10.57 2.80 -7.94
C GLU A 229 -11.96 3.35 -8.25
N TRP A 230 -12.06 4.01 -9.37
CA TRP A 230 -13.28 4.59 -9.92
C TRP A 230 -13.54 3.96 -11.28
N LEU A 231 -14.49 3.04 -11.35
CA LEU A 231 -14.89 2.35 -12.57
C LEU A 231 -16.12 3.02 -13.17
N PHE A 232 -15.98 3.55 -14.37
CA PHE A 232 -17.07 4.14 -15.13
C PHE A 232 -17.82 3.05 -15.91
N VAL A 233 -19.12 2.96 -15.70
CA VAL A 233 -19.98 1.96 -16.35
C VAL A 233 -20.74 2.62 -17.47
N ALA A 234 -20.52 2.14 -18.70
CA ALA A 234 -21.17 2.66 -19.89
C ALA A 234 -22.70 2.48 -19.85
N GLY A 235 -23.41 3.50 -20.26
CA GLY A 235 -24.84 3.46 -20.55
C GLY A 235 -25.11 3.12 -22.04
N ALA A 236 -26.38 2.98 -22.37
CA ALA A 236 -26.82 2.63 -23.75
C ALA A 236 -26.52 3.77 -24.75
N ASP A 237 -26.36 4.99 -24.30
CA ASP A 237 -26.09 6.19 -25.12
C ASP A 237 -24.58 6.46 -25.36
N GLY A 238 -23.72 5.53 -24.93
CA GLY A 238 -22.26 5.69 -25.04
C GLY A 238 -21.65 6.60 -23.98
N LYS A 239 -22.46 7.19 -23.08
CA LYS A 239 -21.99 7.91 -21.91
C LYS A 239 -21.95 6.98 -20.69
N ALA A 240 -21.11 7.29 -19.70
CA ALA A 240 -21.15 6.56 -18.44
C ALA A 240 -22.46 6.85 -17.70
N SER A 241 -23.22 5.82 -17.37
CA SER A 241 -24.46 5.92 -16.62
C SER A 241 -24.23 6.12 -15.12
N HIS A 242 -23.16 5.56 -14.61
CA HIS A 242 -22.76 5.67 -13.21
C HIS A 242 -21.26 5.36 -13.05
N VAL A 243 -20.75 5.68 -11.88
CA VAL A 243 -19.39 5.35 -11.46
C VAL A 243 -19.43 4.51 -10.21
N VAL A 244 -18.69 3.42 -10.18
CA VAL A 244 -18.50 2.58 -9.00
C VAL A 244 -17.17 2.95 -8.37
N ASN A 245 -17.19 3.47 -7.15
CA ASN A 245 -15.99 3.80 -6.39
C ASN A 245 -15.72 2.72 -5.35
N PHE A 246 -14.66 1.96 -5.55
CA PHE A 246 -14.20 0.91 -4.64
C PHE A 246 -13.35 1.53 -3.53
N ARG A 247 -13.92 1.73 -2.35
CA ARG A 247 -13.22 2.39 -1.24
C ARG A 247 -12.86 1.47 -0.08
N LYS A 248 -13.61 0.42 0.10
CA LYS A 248 -13.43 -0.60 1.14
C LYS A 248 -13.97 -1.91 0.59
N PHE A 249 -14.60 -2.69 1.42
CA PHE A 249 -15.22 -3.96 1.00
C PHE A 249 -16.50 -3.76 0.18
N GLU A 250 -17.16 -2.61 0.33
CA GLU A 250 -18.40 -2.28 -0.36
C GLU A 250 -18.21 -1.05 -1.26
N PRO A 251 -18.65 -1.11 -2.52
CA PRO A 251 -18.53 0.01 -3.45
C PRO A 251 -19.62 1.07 -3.18
N LEU A 252 -19.27 2.32 -3.46
CA LEU A 252 -20.25 3.40 -3.58
C LEU A 252 -20.62 3.60 -5.05
N VAL A 253 -21.92 3.65 -5.33
CA VAL A 253 -22.43 3.88 -6.70
C VAL A 253 -22.86 5.33 -6.83
N TRP A 254 -22.22 6.04 -7.76
CA TRP A 254 -22.48 7.44 -8.08
C TRP A 254 -23.24 7.50 -9.41
N THR A 255 -24.51 7.82 -9.36
CA THR A 255 -25.37 7.89 -10.55
C THR A 255 -25.12 9.20 -11.31
N ARG A 256 -25.03 9.13 -12.64
CA ARG A 256 -24.96 10.33 -13.48
C ARG A 256 -26.23 11.14 -13.35
N VAL A 257 -26.10 12.43 -13.03
CA VAL A 257 -27.24 13.34 -12.85
C VAL A 257 -27.22 14.54 -13.81
N GLY A 258 -26.16 14.72 -14.58
CA GLY A 258 -26.05 15.81 -15.54
C GLY A 258 -24.69 15.89 -16.23
N ASP A 259 -24.57 16.86 -17.10
CA ASP A 259 -23.28 17.21 -17.73
C ASP A 259 -22.38 17.94 -16.71
N PRO A 260 -21.05 18.06 -16.99
CA PRO A 260 -20.08 18.59 -16.06
C PRO A 260 -20.34 20.04 -15.64
#